data_2ba4097add1ceb44acb6aa5b44d9b23f
#
_entry.id   2ba4097add1ceb44acb6aa5b44d9b23f
#
_cell.length_a   1.000
_cell.length_b   1.000
_cell.length_c   1.000
_cell.angle_alpha   90.00
_cell.angle_beta   90.00
_cell.angle_gamma   90.00
#
_symmetry.space_group_name_H-M   'P 1'
#
loop_
_entity.id
_entity.type
_entity.pdbx_description
1 polymer ?
#
loop_
_entity_poly.entity_id
_entity_poly.type
_entity_poly.pdbx_seq_one_letter_code
_entity_poly.pdbx_strand_id
1 'polypeptide(L)'
;MAGIAESAESLQINSDTTLKRHNWPNDQFYGPGALSGANTWDNNTSLGFSYALDLWGRESNATERAVDLAHMSAAEARQAQLELQNNVVRAYIQLSLHYANRDIVAATLAQQQQILDLANKRLNAGIGTHFDVSQAETPLPETHRQLDALDEEIALSRNQLAALAGKGPGEGAHLQRPTLSLGAPLKLPSSLPAQLLGQRPDVVASRWQVAAQARGIDVAHAGFYPNVDLVGSLGYVATGGGMLSFLTGKKLNYSVGPAITLPIFDGGRLRSELGEASAGYDVAVAHYNQTLVNALKGISDQLIRRESMNKQQGFAAESVASAQKTYDIAMIAYQRGLTDYLNVLNAQTLLFRQQQVEQQVQAARLTAHADLVTALGGGLGAGNDVPQATKTVPSKTPAALAVFDH
;
A
#
# COMPACT_ATOMS: atom_id res chain seq x y z
N MET A 1 1.31 1.24 18.81
CA MET A 1 1.55 2.66 19.14
C MET A 1 0.42 3.24 20.00
N ALA A 2 -0.86 3.07 19.65
CA ALA A 2 -1.97 3.58 20.48
C ALA A 2 -1.89 3.11 21.94
N GLY A 3 -1.70 1.80 22.21
CA GLY A 3 -1.57 1.30 23.58
C GLY A 3 -0.36 1.81 24.37
N ILE A 4 0.70 2.27 23.68
CA ILE A 4 1.84 2.93 24.36
C ILE A 4 1.44 4.35 24.81
N ALA A 5 0.70 5.09 23.98
CA ALA A 5 0.21 6.41 24.34
C ALA A 5 -0.83 6.32 25.48
N GLU A 6 -1.77 5.38 25.39
CA GLU A 6 -2.77 5.11 26.45
C GLU A 6 -2.12 4.75 27.79
N SER A 7 -0.97 4.07 27.76
CA SER A 7 -0.25 3.73 29.00
C SER A 7 0.30 4.97 29.74
N ALA A 8 0.51 6.09 29.05
CA ALA A 8 0.95 7.34 29.68
C ALA A 8 -0.13 7.97 30.56
N GLU A 9 -1.41 7.71 30.28
CA GLU A 9 -2.54 8.14 31.11
C GLU A 9 -2.74 7.26 32.37
N SER A 10 -1.99 6.16 32.46
CA SER A 10 -2.14 5.17 33.54
C SER A 10 -1.16 5.42 34.66
N LEU A 11 -1.46 4.88 35.86
CA LEU A 11 -0.55 4.88 36.99
C LEU A 11 0.77 4.19 36.62
N GLN A 12 1.89 4.92 36.74
CA GLN A 12 3.24 4.39 36.54
C GLN A 12 3.83 3.97 37.89
N ILE A 13 4.39 2.78 37.96
CA ILE A 13 5.06 2.25 39.17
C ILE A 13 6.47 1.85 38.76
N ASN A 14 7.45 2.49 39.38
CA ASN A 14 8.86 2.25 39.13
C ASN A 14 9.57 1.83 40.40
N SER A 15 10.51 0.89 40.31
CA SER A 15 11.40 0.55 41.42
C SER A 15 12.81 1.06 41.11
N ASP A 16 13.37 1.78 42.01
CA ASP A 16 14.76 2.24 41.97
C ASP A 16 15.53 1.70 43.17
N THR A 17 16.67 1.10 42.91
CA THR A 17 17.57 0.64 43.97
C THR A 17 18.98 1.08 43.65
N THR A 18 19.53 1.89 44.54
CA THR A 18 20.89 2.42 44.44
C THR A 18 21.70 1.99 45.65
N LEU A 19 22.80 1.29 45.42
CA LEU A 19 23.76 0.86 46.41
C LEU A 19 25.12 1.47 46.05
N LYS A 20 25.52 2.51 46.80
CA LYS A 20 26.75 3.26 46.54
C LYS A 20 27.67 3.21 47.73
N ARG A 21 28.94 2.89 47.53
CA ARG A 21 30.00 3.14 48.52
C ARG A 21 30.53 4.55 48.32
N HIS A 22 30.43 5.38 49.36
CA HIS A 22 30.78 6.77 49.33
C HIS A 22 31.93 7.05 50.28
N ASN A 23 32.94 7.76 49.80
CA ASN A 23 34.00 8.33 50.63
C ASN A 23 33.64 9.79 50.94
N TRP A 24 33.46 10.10 52.22
CA TRP A 24 33.07 11.41 52.68
C TRP A 24 34.33 12.23 52.92
N PRO A 25 34.59 13.34 52.20
CA PRO A 25 35.77 14.18 52.42
C PRO A 25 35.83 14.71 53.83
N ASN A 26 37.07 14.98 54.28
CA ASN A 26 37.27 15.68 55.54
C ASN A 26 36.86 17.15 55.45
N ASP A 27 36.65 17.78 56.60
CA ASP A 27 36.42 19.26 56.77
C ASP A 27 35.13 19.78 56.05
N GLN A 28 34.17 18.91 55.79
CA GLN A 28 32.83 19.31 55.31
C GLN A 28 31.75 19.02 56.36
N PHE A 29 30.72 19.87 56.42
CA PHE A 29 29.58 19.68 57.31
C PHE A 29 28.56 18.73 56.68
N TYR A 30 28.34 17.58 57.29
CA TYR A 30 27.37 16.54 56.85
C TYR A 30 26.14 16.44 57.76
N GLY A 31 25.87 17.43 58.59
CA GLY A 31 24.84 17.37 59.63
C GLY A 31 25.24 16.60 60.87
N PRO A 32 24.32 16.30 61.80
CA PRO A 32 24.65 15.55 63.03
C PRO A 32 25.01 14.11 62.70
N GLY A 33 26.31 13.74 62.88
CA GLY A 33 26.85 12.39 62.66
C GLY A 33 28.31 12.36 62.26
N ALA A 34 29.00 11.23 62.42
CA ALA A 34 30.43 11.07 62.16
C ALA A 34 30.67 10.56 60.71
N LEU A 35 30.36 11.36 59.70
CA LEU A 35 30.59 11.02 58.29
C LEU A 35 31.94 11.55 57.79
N SER A 36 32.47 12.63 58.33
CA SER A 36 33.74 13.23 57.89
C SER A 36 34.87 12.20 57.91
N GLY A 37 35.56 12.02 56.80
CA GLY A 37 36.65 11.05 56.65
C GLY A 37 36.20 9.59 56.59
N ALA A 38 34.93 9.30 56.65
CA ALA A 38 34.40 7.91 56.66
C ALA A 38 34.15 7.36 55.25
N ASN A 39 34.35 6.05 55.11
CA ASN A 39 33.89 5.27 53.93
C ASN A 39 32.68 4.47 54.34
N THR A 40 31.51 4.90 53.88
CA THR A 40 30.24 4.23 54.24
C THR A 40 29.41 3.89 53.02
N TRP A 41 28.32 3.15 53.21
CA TRP A 41 27.35 2.90 52.18
C TRP A 41 26.29 4.03 52.20
N ASP A 42 25.94 4.49 51.00
CA ASP A 42 24.81 5.39 50.77
C ASP A 42 23.82 4.63 49.86
N ASN A 43 22.80 4.13 50.48
CA ASN A 43 21.89 3.15 49.85
C ASN A 43 20.45 3.67 49.89
N ASN A 44 19.78 3.48 48.77
CA ASN A 44 18.37 3.80 48.59
C ASN A 44 17.68 2.63 47.85
N THR A 45 16.50 2.25 48.31
CA THR A 45 15.55 1.44 47.51
C THR A 45 14.17 2.05 47.69
N SER A 46 13.46 2.29 46.57
CA SER A 46 12.14 2.89 46.58
C SER A 46 11.26 2.36 45.50
N LEU A 47 9.97 2.31 45.78
CA LEU A 47 8.90 2.21 44.80
C LEU A 47 8.35 3.62 44.57
N GLY A 48 8.47 4.09 43.36
CA GLY A 48 7.93 5.37 42.91
C GLY A 48 6.60 5.16 42.23
N PHE A 49 5.65 6.04 42.48
CA PHE A 49 4.33 6.08 41.83
C PHE A 49 4.20 7.45 41.16
N SER A 50 3.73 7.48 39.92
CA SER A 50 3.37 8.71 39.23
C SER A 50 2.09 8.55 38.43
N TYR A 51 1.23 9.56 38.50
CA TYR A 51 0.00 9.65 37.76
C TYR A 51 -0.16 11.07 37.21
N ALA A 52 -0.20 11.21 35.89
CA ALA A 52 -0.43 12.48 35.24
C ALA A 52 -1.90 12.90 35.37
N LEU A 53 -2.11 14.10 35.95
CA LEU A 53 -3.43 14.74 35.96
C LEU A 53 -3.56 15.55 34.68
N ASP A 54 -4.15 14.94 33.64
CA ASP A 54 -4.27 15.55 32.30
C ASP A 54 -5.32 16.67 32.29
N LEU A 55 -5.04 17.78 32.98
CA LEU A 55 -5.96 18.90 33.13
C LEU A 55 -6.19 19.68 31.82
N TRP A 56 -5.23 19.60 30.90
CA TRP A 56 -5.21 20.40 29.68
C TRP A 56 -5.32 19.52 28.42
N GLY A 57 -5.55 18.26 28.59
CA GLY A 57 -5.76 17.31 27.50
C GLY A 57 -4.50 16.97 26.71
N ARG A 58 -3.30 17.13 27.28
CA ARG A 58 -2.04 16.81 26.60
C ARG A 58 -1.91 15.33 26.31
N GLU A 59 -2.07 14.49 27.32
CA GLU A 59 -1.92 13.03 27.21
C GLU A 59 -3.10 12.43 26.43
N SER A 60 -4.31 12.91 26.70
CA SER A 60 -5.53 12.50 25.98
C SER A 60 -5.42 12.83 24.47
N ASN A 61 -4.99 14.03 24.08
CA ASN A 61 -4.78 14.37 22.67
C ASN A 61 -3.60 13.59 22.06
N ALA A 62 -2.56 13.27 22.83
CA ALA A 62 -1.46 12.41 22.36
C ALA A 62 -1.96 10.98 22.09
N THR A 63 -2.81 10.44 22.95
CA THR A 63 -3.47 9.13 22.78
C THR A 63 -4.38 9.13 21.55
N GLU A 64 -5.26 10.13 21.40
CA GLU A 64 -6.13 10.26 20.22
C GLU A 64 -5.30 10.43 18.93
N ARG A 65 -4.22 11.20 18.94
CA ARG A 65 -3.28 11.28 17.82
C ARG A 65 -2.71 9.92 17.43
N ALA A 66 -2.32 9.11 18.41
CA ALA A 66 -1.79 7.78 18.18
C ALA A 66 -2.85 6.82 17.61
N VAL A 67 -4.11 6.96 18.02
CA VAL A 67 -5.26 6.23 17.47
C VAL A 67 -5.53 6.64 16.02
N ASP A 68 -5.53 7.94 15.72
CA ASP A 68 -5.71 8.46 14.35
C ASP A 68 -4.60 7.96 13.41
N LEU A 69 -3.34 7.92 13.87
CA LEU A 69 -2.23 7.32 13.13
C LEU A 69 -2.40 5.81 12.92
N ALA A 70 -3.00 5.09 13.87
CA ALA A 70 -3.32 3.67 13.70
C ALA A 70 -4.41 3.47 12.63
N HIS A 71 -5.43 4.32 12.60
CA HIS A 71 -6.45 4.33 11.53
C HIS A 71 -5.85 4.66 10.17
N MET A 72 -4.93 5.63 10.10
CA MET A 72 -4.17 5.95 8.88
C MET A 72 -3.44 4.69 8.37
N SER A 73 -2.67 4.03 9.23
CA SER A 73 -1.92 2.82 8.86
C SER A 73 -2.82 1.66 8.43
N ALA A 74 -4.01 1.51 9.04
CA ALA A 74 -5.00 0.52 8.61
C ALA A 74 -5.55 0.83 7.21
N ALA A 75 -5.77 2.11 6.89
CA ALA A 75 -6.19 2.52 5.55
C ALA A 75 -5.07 2.33 4.51
N GLU A 76 -3.82 2.61 4.86
CA GLU A 76 -2.64 2.34 4.01
C GLU A 76 -2.48 0.85 3.73
N ALA A 77 -2.66 -0.02 4.73
CA ALA A 77 -2.66 -1.47 4.56
C ALA A 77 -3.77 -1.93 3.58
N ARG A 78 -4.95 -1.31 3.65
CA ARG A 78 -6.04 -1.57 2.69
C ARG A 78 -5.70 -1.10 1.28
N GLN A 79 -5.01 0.03 1.14
CA GLN A 79 -4.50 0.52 -0.15
C GLN A 79 -3.51 -0.48 -0.76
N ALA A 80 -2.54 -0.94 0.03
CA ALA A 80 -1.55 -1.92 -0.42
C ALA A 80 -2.22 -3.25 -0.84
N GLN A 81 -3.24 -3.70 -0.10
CA GLN A 81 -4.04 -4.87 -0.45
C GLN A 81 -4.74 -4.70 -1.80
N LEU A 82 -5.36 -3.53 -2.03
CA LEU A 82 -6.07 -3.23 -3.27
C LEU A 82 -5.10 -3.18 -4.47
N GLU A 83 -3.93 -2.58 -4.29
CA GLU A 83 -2.87 -2.53 -5.31
C GLU A 83 -2.35 -3.93 -5.63
N LEU A 84 -2.11 -4.77 -4.62
CA LEU A 84 -1.70 -6.15 -4.82
C LEU A 84 -2.76 -6.94 -5.61
N GLN A 85 -4.05 -6.80 -5.25
CA GLN A 85 -5.15 -7.43 -5.96
C GLN A 85 -5.18 -7.00 -7.44
N ASN A 86 -5.02 -5.69 -7.72
CA ASN A 86 -4.97 -5.19 -9.08
C ASN A 86 -3.77 -5.74 -9.87
N ASN A 87 -2.59 -5.81 -9.23
CA ASN A 87 -1.40 -6.38 -9.85
C ASN A 87 -1.57 -7.86 -10.20
N VAL A 88 -2.23 -8.64 -9.34
CA VAL A 88 -2.58 -10.05 -9.63
C VAL A 88 -3.53 -10.13 -10.81
N VAL A 89 -4.57 -9.31 -10.86
CA VAL A 89 -5.54 -9.29 -11.98
C VAL A 89 -4.84 -8.92 -13.29
N ARG A 90 -3.98 -7.90 -13.29
CA ARG A 90 -3.20 -7.49 -14.47
C ARG A 90 -2.26 -8.60 -14.95
N ALA A 91 -1.53 -9.24 -14.03
CA ALA A 91 -0.65 -10.36 -14.37
C ALA A 91 -1.43 -11.56 -14.94
N TYR A 92 -2.64 -11.84 -14.43
CA TYR A 92 -3.51 -12.88 -14.95
C TYR A 92 -4.06 -12.57 -16.36
N ILE A 93 -4.43 -11.31 -16.61
CA ILE A 93 -4.83 -10.84 -17.95
C ILE A 93 -3.65 -10.98 -18.92
N GLN A 94 -2.44 -10.60 -18.51
CA GLN A 94 -1.24 -10.72 -19.33
C GLN A 94 -0.92 -12.16 -19.67
N LEU A 95 -0.98 -13.09 -18.69
CA LEU A 95 -0.83 -14.52 -18.93
C LEU A 95 -1.86 -15.02 -19.95
N SER A 96 -3.11 -14.57 -19.85
CA SER A 96 -4.18 -14.93 -20.79
C SER A 96 -3.89 -14.43 -22.20
N LEU A 97 -3.32 -13.22 -22.34
CA LEU A 97 -2.89 -12.64 -23.60
C LEU A 97 -1.75 -13.45 -24.25
N HIS A 98 -0.74 -13.86 -23.47
CA HIS A 98 0.36 -14.68 -23.98
C HIS A 98 -0.16 -16.04 -24.53
N TYR A 99 -1.10 -16.67 -23.83
CA TYR A 99 -1.74 -17.88 -24.32
C TYR A 99 -2.56 -17.64 -25.60
N ALA A 100 -3.32 -16.55 -25.68
CA ALA A 100 -4.08 -16.20 -26.88
C ALA A 100 -3.15 -15.97 -28.09
N ASN A 101 -2.05 -15.25 -27.90
CA ASN A 101 -1.04 -15.04 -28.93
C ASN A 101 -0.37 -16.35 -29.34
N ARG A 102 -0.05 -17.22 -28.38
CA ARG A 102 0.50 -18.56 -28.68
C ARG A 102 -0.42 -19.39 -29.57
N ASP A 103 -1.74 -19.37 -29.29
CA ASP A 103 -2.72 -20.09 -30.11
C ASP A 103 -2.77 -19.54 -31.53
N ILE A 104 -2.70 -18.21 -31.70
CA ILE A 104 -2.65 -17.57 -33.03
C ILE A 104 -1.41 -18.03 -33.79
N VAL A 105 -0.23 -18.02 -33.15
CA VAL A 105 1.04 -18.43 -33.78
C VAL A 105 1.00 -19.93 -34.12
N ALA A 106 0.47 -20.76 -33.21
CA ALA A 106 0.33 -22.20 -33.46
C ALA A 106 -0.62 -22.50 -34.63
N ALA A 107 -1.75 -21.78 -34.74
CA ALA A 107 -2.66 -21.90 -35.88
C ALA A 107 -1.99 -21.44 -37.18
N THR A 108 -1.19 -20.34 -37.13
CA THR A 108 -0.41 -19.86 -38.29
C THR A 108 0.60 -20.91 -38.74
N LEU A 109 1.33 -21.54 -37.80
CA LEU A 109 2.27 -22.64 -38.13
C LEU A 109 1.58 -23.80 -38.82
N ALA A 110 0.41 -24.25 -38.32
CA ALA A 110 -0.36 -25.31 -38.93
C ALA A 110 -0.80 -24.95 -40.37
N GLN A 111 -1.22 -23.71 -40.60
CA GLN A 111 -1.55 -23.22 -41.95
C GLN A 111 -0.31 -23.21 -42.87
N GLN A 112 0.83 -22.76 -42.40
CA GLN A 112 2.10 -22.73 -43.17
C GLN A 112 2.53 -24.15 -43.55
N GLN A 113 2.39 -25.12 -42.65
CA GLN A 113 2.69 -26.52 -42.93
C GLN A 113 1.76 -27.07 -44.03
N GLN A 114 0.45 -26.77 -43.96
CA GLN A 114 -0.51 -27.17 -45.00
C GLN A 114 -0.18 -26.58 -46.38
N ILE A 115 0.30 -25.32 -46.40
CA ILE A 115 0.72 -24.65 -47.63
C ILE A 115 1.98 -25.32 -48.19
N LEU A 116 2.98 -25.63 -47.34
CA LEU A 116 4.17 -26.36 -47.76
C LEU A 116 3.82 -27.73 -48.38
N ASP A 117 2.92 -28.47 -47.73
CA ASP A 117 2.42 -29.74 -48.26
C ASP A 117 1.75 -29.57 -49.65
N LEU A 118 0.97 -28.49 -49.83
CA LEU A 118 0.35 -28.19 -51.12
C LEU A 118 1.40 -27.82 -52.17
N ALA A 119 2.40 -27.01 -51.84
CA ALA A 119 3.50 -26.63 -52.73
C ALA A 119 4.29 -27.88 -53.20
N ASN A 120 4.60 -28.80 -52.27
CA ASN A 120 5.24 -30.09 -52.61
C ASN A 120 4.40 -30.94 -53.52
N LYS A 121 3.08 -31.06 -53.29
CA LYS A 121 2.15 -31.80 -54.17
C LYS A 121 2.11 -31.20 -55.58
N ARG A 122 2.12 -29.87 -55.72
CA ARG A 122 2.16 -29.17 -57.00
C ARG A 122 3.46 -29.40 -57.73
N LEU A 123 4.61 -29.35 -57.03
CA LEU A 123 5.93 -29.65 -57.61
C LEU A 123 5.96 -31.08 -58.13
N ASN A 124 5.50 -32.06 -57.37
CA ASN A 124 5.47 -33.45 -57.75
C ASN A 124 4.52 -33.73 -58.96
N ALA A 125 3.46 -32.93 -59.09
CA ALA A 125 2.57 -32.96 -60.23
C ALA A 125 3.08 -32.20 -61.46
N GLY A 126 4.25 -31.56 -61.40
CA GLY A 126 4.86 -30.80 -62.51
C GLY A 126 4.21 -29.43 -62.78
N ILE A 127 3.35 -28.95 -61.88
CA ILE A 127 2.64 -27.66 -61.96
C ILE A 127 3.14 -26.61 -60.96
N GLY A 128 4.15 -26.95 -60.13
CA GLY A 128 4.81 -26.08 -59.20
C GLY A 128 6.31 -26.00 -59.45
N THR A 129 6.98 -25.14 -58.74
CA THR A 129 8.43 -24.92 -58.85
C THR A 129 9.13 -25.18 -57.51
N HIS A 130 10.46 -25.47 -57.55
CA HIS A 130 11.29 -25.50 -56.33
C HIS A 130 11.31 -24.17 -55.59
N PHE A 131 11.11 -23.06 -56.30
CA PHE A 131 11.00 -21.74 -55.73
C PHE A 131 9.77 -21.61 -54.84
N ASP A 132 8.62 -22.11 -55.27
CA ASP A 132 7.37 -22.12 -54.48
C ASP A 132 7.53 -22.91 -53.18
N VAL A 133 8.21 -24.05 -53.22
CA VAL A 133 8.50 -24.88 -52.05
C VAL A 133 9.43 -24.12 -51.10
N SER A 134 10.53 -23.55 -51.60
CA SER A 134 11.46 -22.79 -50.79
C SER A 134 10.80 -21.54 -50.13
N GLN A 135 9.93 -20.84 -50.86
CA GLN A 135 9.12 -19.75 -50.28
C GLN A 135 8.20 -20.23 -49.20
N ALA A 136 7.59 -21.41 -49.32
CA ALA A 136 6.69 -21.96 -48.30
C ALA A 136 7.44 -22.46 -47.05
N GLU A 137 8.70 -22.89 -47.19
CA GLU A 137 9.56 -23.28 -46.06
C GLU A 137 10.10 -22.10 -45.25
N THR A 138 10.38 -20.96 -45.90
CA THR A 138 11.05 -19.81 -45.33
C THR A 138 10.42 -19.28 -44.01
N PRO A 139 9.09 -19.15 -43.85
CA PRO A 139 8.49 -18.59 -42.61
C PRO A 139 8.44 -19.61 -41.45
N LEU A 140 8.62 -20.91 -41.66
CA LEU A 140 8.46 -21.93 -40.62
C LEU A 140 9.45 -21.78 -39.45
N PRO A 141 10.77 -21.60 -39.67
CA PRO A 141 11.71 -21.43 -38.58
C PRO A 141 11.41 -20.19 -37.73
N GLU A 142 10.98 -19.08 -38.34
CA GLU A 142 10.61 -17.87 -37.63
C GLU A 142 9.36 -18.05 -36.77
N THR A 143 8.35 -18.79 -37.29
CA THR A 143 7.14 -19.11 -36.54
C THR A 143 7.43 -20.04 -35.37
N HIS A 144 8.36 -21.00 -35.52
CA HIS A 144 8.84 -21.82 -34.42
C HIS A 144 9.55 -20.99 -33.33
N ARG A 145 10.43 -20.06 -33.74
CA ARG A 145 11.10 -19.13 -32.82
C ARG A 145 10.10 -18.28 -32.04
N GLN A 146 9.01 -17.82 -32.69
CA GLN A 146 7.97 -17.03 -32.04
C GLN A 146 7.17 -17.88 -31.02
N LEU A 147 6.91 -19.17 -31.30
CA LEU A 147 6.28 -20.08 -30.35
C LEU A 147 7.16 -20.27 -29.10
N ASP A 148 8.44 -20.50 -29.28
CA ASP A 148 9.39 -20.66 -28.19
C ASP A 148 9.46 -19.41 -27.31
N ALA A 149 9.54 -18.20 -27.92
CA ALA A 149 9.51 -16.93 -27.21
C ALA A 149 8.21 -16.73 -26.41
N LEU A 150 7.05 -17.13 -26.94
CA LEU A 150 5.78 -17.05 -26.22
C LEU A 150 5.69 -18.08 -25.09
N ASP A 151 6.28 -19.27 -25.25
CA ASP A 151 6.36 -20.27 -24.18
C ASP A 151 7.26 -19.75 -23.03
N GLU A 152 8.34 -19.02 -23.32
CA GLU A 152 9.16 -18.31 -22.34
C GLU A 152 8.33 -17.23 -21.62
N GLU A 153 7.62 -16.35 -22.35
CA GLU A 153 6.77 -15.30 -21.77
C GLU A 153 5.68 -15.87 -20.87
N ILE A 154 5.07 -17.02 -21.23
CA ILE A 154 4.12 -17.74 -20.40
C ILE A 154 4.78 -18.23 -19.10
N ALA A 155 5.98 -18.81 -19.18
CA ALA A 155 6.70 -19.29 -18.01
C ALA A 155 7.07 -18.14 -17.07
N LEU A 156 7.54 -17.01 -17.60
CA LEU A 156 7.85 -15.79 -16.81
C LEU A 156 6.60 -15.21 -16.17
N SER A 157 5.47 -15.15 -16.88
CA SER A 157 4.20 -14.66 -16.33
C SER A 157 3.67 -15.56 -15.20
N ARG A 158 3.86 -16.88 -15.29
CA ARG A 158 3.54 -17.82 -14.22
C ARG A 158 4.41 -17.59 -12.98
N ASN A 159 5.71 -17.36 -13.17
CA ASN A 159 6.62 -17.03 -12.07
C ASN A 159 6.22 -15.71 -11.39
N GLN A 160 5.83 -14.71 -12.16
CA GLN A 160 5.34 -13.43 -11.63
C GLN A 160 4.07 -13.61 -10.77
N LEU A 161 3.11 -14.41 -11.24
CA LEU A 161 1.89 -14.71 -10.46
C LEU A 161 2.21 -15.47 -9.17
N ALA A 162 3.13 -16.43 -9.22
CA ALA A 162 3.58 -17.14 -8.02
C ALA A 162 4.23 -16.18 -7.00
N ALA A 163 5.07 -15.26 -7.48
CA ALA A 163 5.70 -14.23 -6.64
C ALA A 163 4.67 -13.29 -6.01
N LEU A 164 3.67 -12.84 -6.77
CA LEU A 164 2.56 -12.01 -6.26
C LEU A 164 1.72 -12.76 -5.20
N ALA A 165 1.64 -14.08 -5.29
CA ALA A 165 1.00 -14.93 -4.29
C ALA A 165 1.92 -15.26 -3.09
N GLY A 166 3.12 -14.71 -3.03
CA GLY A 166 4.12 -14.99 -1.98
C GLY A 166 4.72 -16.39 -2.06
N LYS A 167 4.69 -17.03 -3.24
CA LYS A 167 5.18 -18.39 -3.45
C LYS A 167 6.43 -18.41 -4.33
N GLY A 168 7.20 -19.48 -4.23
CA GLY A 168 8.39 -19.67 -5.05
C GLY A 168 8.05 -20.03 -6.52
N PRO A 169 9.04 -19.92 -7.44
CA PRO A 169 8.83 -20.14 -8.88
C PRO A 169 8.36 -21.55 -9.21
N GLY A 170 8.65 -22.56 -8.40
CA GLY A 170 8.16 -23.94 -8.59
C GLY A 170 6.63 -24.06 -8.58
N GLU A 171 5.93 -23.22 -7.79
CA GLU A 171 4.47 -23.17 -7.78
C GLU A 171 3.90 -22.55 -9.07
N GLY A 172 4.65 -21.65 -9.71
CA GLY A 172 4.27 -21.07 -11.00
C GLY A 172 4.10 -22.13 -12.08
N ALA A 173 4.91 -23.18 -12.08
CA ALA A 173 4.83 -24.28 -13.05
C ALA A 173 3.50 -25.07 -12.97
N HIS A 174 2.88 -25.10 -11.78
CA HIS A 174 1.60 -25.80 -11.57
C HIS A 174 0.37 -24.96 -11.94
N LEU A 175 0.54 -23.67 -12.26
CA LEU A 175 -0.57 -22.83 -12.72
C LEU A 175 -1.11 -23.33 -14.05
N GLN A 176 -2.39 -23.67 -14.05
CA GLN A 176 -3.09 -24.07 -15.26
C GLN A 176 -3.27 -22.89 -16.22
N ARG A 177 -3.58 -23.21 -17.47
CA ARG A 177 -3.95 -22.21 -18.47
C ARG A 177 -5.16 -21.40 -17.96
N PRO A 178 -5.15 -20.05 -18.06
CA PRO A 178 -6.29 -19.22 -17.68
C PRO A 178 -7.55 -19.58 -18.47
N THR A 179 -8.69 -19.57 -17.77
CA THR A 179 -10.01 -19.73 -18.40
C THR A 179 -10.66 -18.39 -18.77
N LEU A 180 -9.94 -17.27 -18.57
CA LEU A 180 -10.42 -15.92 -18.84
C LEU A 180 -10.60 -15.69 -20.33
N SER A 181 -11.84 -15.38 -20.75
CA SER A 181 -12.12 -14.89 -22.08
C SER A 181 -11.80 -13.38 -22.17
N LEU A 182 -10.82 -13.02 -22.99
CA LEU A 182 -10.45 -11.62 -23.19
C LEU A 182 -11.57 -10.79 -23.81
N GLY A 183 -12.44 -11.40 -24.62
CA GLY A 183 -13.62 -10.79 -25.25
C GLY A 183 -14.85 -10.63 -24.35
N ALA A 184 -14.77 -11.01 -23.05
CA ALA A 184 -15.92 -10.98 -22.15
C ALA A 184 -16.56 -9.58 -22.05
N PRO A 185 -17.91 -9.48 -22.02
CA PRO A 185 -18.60 -8.21 -21.89
C PRO A 185 -18.40 -7.64 -20.48
N LEU A 186 -18.03 -6.36 -20.41
CA LEU A 186 -17.81 -5.63 -19.16
C LEU A 186 -19.01 -4.73 -18.86
N LYS A 187 -19.72 -5.01 -17.77
CA LYS A 187 -20.83 -4.16 -17.28
C LYS A 187 -20.34 -3.24 -16.19
N LEU A 188 -20.73 -1.98 -16.26
CA LEU A 188 -20.58 -1.02 -15.15
C LEU A 188 -21.96 -0.51 -14.76
N PRO A 189 -22.13 -0.05 -13.50
CA PRO A 189 -23.31 0.71 -13.11
C PRO A 189 -23.46 1.95 -13.99
N SER A 190 -24.69 2.33 -14.29
CA SER A 190 -24.99 3.50 -15.11
C SER A 190 -24.61 4.84 -14.46
N SER A 191 -24.45 4.85 -13.14
CA SER A 191 -23.98 6.00 -12.36
C SER A 191 -22.92 5.57 -11.36
N LEU A 192 -21.86 6.35 -11.26
CA LEU A 192 -20.82 6.18 -10.25
C LEU A 192 -21.08 7.18 -9.11
N PRO A 193 -21.49 6.75 -7.90
CA PRO A 193 -21.74 7.65 -6.79
C PRO A 193 -20.47 8.40 -6.39
N ALA A 194 -20.54 9.72 -6.25
CA ALA A 194 -19.40 10.53 -5.77
C ALA A 194 -18.93 10.10 -4.37
N GLN A 195 -19.80 9.43 -3.60
CA GLN A 195 -19.49 8.85 -2.29
C GLN A 195 -18.37 7.80 -2.33
N LEU A 196 -18.16 7.10 -3.47
CA LEU A 196 -17.08 6.12 -3.62
C LEU A 196 -15.70 6.78 -3.51
N LEU A 197 -15.57 8.06 -3.87
CA LEU A 197 -14.32 8.80 -3.72
C LEU A 197 -13.88 8.91 -2.24
N GLY A 198 -14.84 9.17 -1.34
CA GLY A 198 -14.61 9.26 0.10
C GLY A 198 -14.30 7.93 0.77
N GLN A 199 -14.52 6.80 0.09
CA GLN A 199 -14.23 5.44 0.57
C GLN A 199 -12.88 4.90 0.08
N ARG A 200 -12.18 5.64 -0.78
CA ARG A 200 -10.85 5.26 -1.25
C ARG A 200 -9.87 5.20 -0.08
N PRO A 201 -9.10 4.12 0.04
CA PRO A 201 -8.19 3.96 1.18
C PRO A 201 -7.13 5.05 1.29
N ASP A 202 -6.60 5.55 0.16
CA ASP A 202 -5.62 6.65 0.12
C ASP A 202 -6.21 7.97 0.62
N VAL A 203 -7.47 8.29 0.26
CA VAL A 203 -8.20 9.47 0.73
C VAL A 203 -8.54 9.33 2.21
N VAL A 204 -8.92 8.14 2.66
CA VAL A 204 -9.19 7.85 4.08
C VAL A 204 -7.91 8.00 4.91
N ALA A 205 -6.78 7.46 4.44
CA ALA A 205 -5.49 7.58 5.13
C ALA A 205 -5.06 9.04 5.28
N SER A 206 -5.11 9.83 4.20
CA SER A 206 -4.73 11.24 4.24
C SER A 206 -5.66 12.07 5.14
N ARG A 207 -6.96 11.73 5.24
CA ARG A 207 -7.89 12.36 6.18
C ARG A 207 -7.53 12.07 7.64
N TRP A 208 -7.17 10.82 7.97
CA TRP A 208 -6.69 10.48 9.30
C TRP A 208 -5.36 11.14 9.64
N GLN A 209 -4.49 11.33 8.65
CA GLN A 209 -3.26 12.09 8.82
C GLN A 209 -3.54 13.55 9.22
N VAL A 210 -4.50 14.21 8.57
CA VAL A 210 -4.93 15.57 8.94
C VAL A 210 -5.47 15.61 10.37
N ALA A 211 -6.31 14.64 10.77
CA ALA A 211 -6.84 14.54 12.12
C ALA A 211 -5.70 14.38 13.15
N ALA A 212 -4.76 13.47 12.91
CA ALA A 212 -3.61 13.24 13.78
C ALA A 212 -2.73 14.51 13.94
N GLN A 213 -2.53 15.27 12.86
CA GLN A 213 -1.76 16.53 12.94
C GLN A 213 -2.52 17.64 13.68
N ALA A 214 -3.83 17.70 13.55
CA ALA A 214 -4.67 18.62 14.35
C ALA A 214 -4.50 18.34 15.86
N ARG A 215 -4.55 17.06 16.28
CA ARG A 215 -4.26 16.67 17.67
C ARG A 215 -2.83 17.03 18.08
N GLY A 216 -1.88 17.01 17.15
CA GLY A 216 -0.50 17.45 17.38
C GLY A 216 -0.40 18.92 17.79
N ILE A 217 -1.26 19.80 17.23
CA ILE A 217 -1.36 21.20 17.63
C ILE A 217 -1.89 21.31 19.07
N ASP A 218 -2.94 20.55 19.41
CA ASP A 218 -3.51 20.56 20.76
C ASP A 218 -2.48 20.10 21.81
N VAL A 219 -1.70 19.05 21.51
CA VAL A 219 -0.60 18.58 22.36
C VAL A 219 0.47 19.65 22.55
N ALA A 220 0.90 20.32 21.47
CA ALA A 220 1.90 21.39 21.55
C ALA A 220 1.36 22.60 22.32
N HIS A 221 0.09 22.94 22.13
CA HIS A 221 -0.58 24.04 22.86
C HIS A 221 -0.70 23.74 24.36
N ALA A 222 -1.01 22.48 24.73
CA ALA A 222 -1.07 22.06 26.13
C ALA A 222 0.28 22.22 26.85
N GLY A 223 1.41 22.23 26.13
CA GLY A 223 2.75 22.45 26.67
C GLY A 223 2.95 23.85 27.29
N PHE A 224 2.11 24.85 26.99
CA PHE A 224 2.16 26.19 27.59
C PHE A 224 1.52 26.27 28.97
N TYR A 225 0.79 25.23 29.38
CA TYR A 225 0.13 25.18 30.68
C TYR A 225 0.94 24.39 31.71
N PRO A 226 0.68 24.62 33.02
CA PRO A 226 1.36 23.84 34.07
C PRO A 226 1.07 22.33 33.94
N ASN A 227 2.11 21.50 33.95
CA ASN A 227 1.91 20.07 34.13
C ASN A 227 1.70 19.74 35.61
N VAL A 228 0.70 18.94 35.94
CA VAL A 228 0.36 18.53 37.29
C VAL A 228 0.34 17.03 37.39
N ASP A 229 1.30 16.47 38.12
CA ASP A 229 1.40 15.03 38.36
C ASP A 229 1.15 14.72 39.84
N LEU A 230 0.44 13.68 40.16
CA LEU A 230 0.41 13.09 41.50
C LEU A 230 1.58 12.10 41.60
N VAL A 231 2.53 12.43 42.48
CA VAL A 231 3.70 11.58 42.69
C VAL A 231 3.76 11.07 44.11
N GLY A 232 4.28 9.88 44.28
CA GLY A 232 4.50 9.29 45.59
C GLY A 232 5.69 8.35 45.56
N SER A 233 6.32 8.17 46.71
CA SER A 233 7.39 7.18 46.87
C SER A 233 7.31 6.51 48.24
N LEU A 234 7.67 5.24 48.27
CA LEU A 234 7.78 4.46 49.50
C LEU A 234 9.08 3.64 49.40
N GLY A 235 9.95 3.78 50.38
CA GLY A 235 11.23 3.06 50.29
C GLY A 235 12.05 3.13 51.58
N TYR A 236 13.29 2.68 51.47
CA TYR A 236 14.25 2.71 52.53
C TYR A 236 15.49 3.51 52.11
N VAL A 237 15.94 4.43 52.94
CA VAL A 237 17.11 5.28 52.69
C VAL A 237 18.05 5.19 53.89
N ALA A 238 19.31 4.92 53.67
CA ALA A 238 20.32 5.00 54.71
C ALA A 238 21.65 5.51 54.19
N THR A 239 22.15 6.54 54.85
CA THR A 239 23.52 7.02 54.71
C THR A 239 24.32 6.54 55.91
N GLY A 240 25.37 5.77 55.65
CA GLY A 240 26.19 5.14 56.70
C GLY A 240 25.80 3.69 57.00
N GLY A 241 26.67 2.99 57.72
CA GLY A 241 26.49 1.58 58.08
C GLY A 241 26.95 0.59 57.01
N GLY A 242 26.46 -0.64 57.14
CA GLY A 242 26.76 -1.74 56.21
C GLY A 242 25.87 -1.70 54.96
N MET A 243 26.21 -2.53 53.97
CA MET A 243 25.54 -2.59 52.65
C MET A 243 24.01 -2.83 52.75
N LEU A 244 23.54 -3.63 53.70
CA LEU A 244 22.12 -3.92 53.89
C LEU A 244 21.48 -3.28 55.11
N SER A 245 22.22 -2.37 55.79
CA SER A 245 21.72 -1.69 56.99
C SER A 245 20.53 -0.76 56.77
N PHE A 246 20.25 -0.40 55.52
CA PHE A 246 19.09 0.40 55.12
C PHE A 246 17.75 -0.36 55.20
N LEU A 247 17.74 -1.67 55.14
CA LEU A 247 16.53 -2.52 55.17
C LEU A 247 15.96 -2.70 56.58
N THR A 248 16.00 -1.69 57.41
CA THR A 248 15.43 -1.71 58.75
C THR A 248 14.24 -0.79 58.87
N GLY A 249 13.20 -1.14 59.63
CA GLY A 249 11.96 -0.36 59.75
C GLY A 249 12.17 1.10 60.22
N LYS A 250 13.30 1.40 60.88
CA LYS A 250 13.67 2.76 61.26
C LYS A 250 14.19 3.64 60.09
N LYS A 251 14.40 3.05 58.91
CA LYS A 251 14.91 3.70 57.69
C LYS A 251 13.85 3.88 56.62
N LEU A 252 12.59 3.56 56.94
CA LEU A 252 11.45 3.74 56.05
C LEU A 252 11.27 5.24 55.76
N ASN A 253 11.17 5.56 54.49
CA ASN A 253 10.86 6.89 53.96
C ASN A 253 9.67 6.82 53.02
N TYR A 254 8.75 7.77 53.10
CA TYR A 254 7.65 7.89 52.16
C TYR A 254 7.37 9.37 51.85
N SER A 255 6.86 9.61 50.65
CA SER A 255 6.37 10.92 50.25
C SER A 255 5.16 10.74 49.32
N VAL A 256 4.21 11.68 49.37
CA VAL A 256 3.10 11.78 48.45
C VAL A 256 2.69 13.24 48.33
N GLY A 257 2.43 13.68 47.10
CA GLY A 257 1.96 15.05 46.86
C GLY A 257 1.86 15.37 45.35
N PRO A 258 1.26 16.51 45.02
CA PRO A 258 1.27 17.03 43.66
C PRO A 258 2.66 17.58 43.31
N ALA A 259 3.12 17.26 42.10
CA ALA A 259 4.26 17.87 41.46
C ALA A 259 3.77 18.78 40.32
N ILE A 260 4.05 20.07 40.43
CA ILE A 260 3.62 21.08 39.44
C ILE A 260 4.87 21.63 38.75
N THR A 261 4.86 21.53 37.41
CA THR A 261 5.95 22.05 36.56
C THR A 261 5.39 23.02 35.54
N LEU A 262 5.90 24.25 35.53
CA LEU A 262 5.56 25.27 34.53
C LEU A 262 6.86 25.90 34.01
N PRO A 263 7.14 25.82 32.69
CA PRO A 263 8.27 26.52 32.10
C PRO A 263 7.98 28.03 32.05
N ILE A 264 8.74 28.82 32.83
CA ILE A 264 8.62 30.29 32.85
C ILE A 264 9.38 30.93 31.69
N PHE A 265 10.54 30.36 31.35
CA PHE A 265 11.38 30.81 30.25
C PHE A 265 12.07 29.61 29.61
N ASP A 266 11.87 29.43 28.32
CA ASP A 266 12.35 28.27 27.53
C ASP A 266 13.12 28.68 26.25
N GLY A 267 13.47 29.97 26.11
CA GLY A 267 14.17 30.48 24.92
C GLY A 267 13.33 30.42 23.63
N GLY A 268 12.01 30.26 23.72
CA GLY A 268 11.09 30.19 22.58
C GLY A 268 10.83 28.76 22.04
N ARG A 269 11.30 27.73 22.75
CA ARG A 269 11.13 26.31 22.38
C ARG A 269 9.66 25.96 22.16
N LEU A 270 8.76 26.24 23.09
CA LEU A 270 7.34 25.94 23.00
C LEU A 270 6.65 26.63 21.80
N ARG A 271 7.04 27.87 21.48
CA ARG A 271 6.52 28.59 20.31
C ARG A 271 6.98 27.90 19.01
N SER A 272 8.23 27.45 18.97
CA SER A 272 8.77 26.73 17.82
C SER A 272 8.11 25.38 17.65
N GLU A 273 7.86 24.63 18.73
CA GLU A 273 7.12 23.36 18.70
C GLU A 273 5.69 23.53 18.22
N LEU A 274 4.99 24.58 18.67
CA LEU A 274 3.65 24.91 18.16
C LEU A 274 3.68 25.31 16.69
N GLY A 275 4.70 26.09 16.27
CA GLY A 275 4.92 26.46 14.86
C GLY A 275 5.18 25.23 13.98
N GLU A 276 5.98 24.28 14.45
CA GLU A 276 6.24 22.99 13.78
C GLU A 276 4.95 22.18 13.64
N ALA A 277 4.17 22.03 14.71
CA ALA A 277 2.90 21.31 14.68
C ALA A 277 1.90 21.94 13.71
N SER A 278 1.81 23.28 13.69
CA SER A 278 0.94 24.01 12.76
C SER A 278 1.37 23.84 11.30
N ALA A 279 2.67 23.95 11.01
CA ALA A 279 3.20 23.70 9.69
C ALA A 279 2.99 22.24 9.24
N GLY A 280 3.12 21.27 10.16
CA GLY A 280 2.82 19.86 9.92
C GLY A 280 1.36 19.62 9.53
N TYR A 281 0.44 20.33 10.19
CA TYR A 281 -0.99 20.31 9.82
C TYR A 281 -1.23 20.87 8.42
N ASP A 282 -0.63 22.03 8.07
CA ASP A 282 -0.78 22.64 6.75
C ASP A 282 -0.26 21.72 5.64
N VAL A 283 0.86 21.04 5.87
CA VAL A 283 1.41 20.03 4.95
C VAL A 283 0.44 18.85 4.79
N ALA A 284 -0.16 18.36 5.87
CA ALA A 284 -1.13 17.27 5.82
C ALA A 284 -2.39 17.66 5.06
N VAL A 285 -2.89 18.89 5.23
CA VAL A 285 -4.05 19.42 4.46
C VAL A 285 -3.70 19.54 2.98
N ALA A 286 -2.53 20.07 2.63
CA ALA A 286 -2.08 20.16 1.25
C ALA A 286 -1.96 18.77 0.60
N HIS A 287 -1.41 17.79 1.33
CA HIS A 287 -1.33 16.39 0.90
C HIS A 287 -2.72 15.76 0.68
N TYR A 288 -3.67 15.99 1.60
CA TYR A 288 -5.05 15.52 1.45
C TYR A 288 -5.69 16.08 0.17
N ASN A 289 -5.55 17.39 -0.07
CA ASN A 289 -6.09 18.04 -1.27
C ASN A 289 -5.45 17.46 -2.54
N GLN A 290 -4.14 17.24 -2.55
CA GLN A 290 -3.44 16.64 -3.68
C GLN A 290 -3.92 15.19 -3.93
N THR A 291 -4.12 14.39 -2.88
CA THR A 291 -4.64 13.02 -2.97
C THR A 291 -6.04 13.02 -3.58
N LEU A 292 -6.89 13.95 -3.16
CA LEU A 292 -8.25 14.09 -3.69
C LEU A 292 -8.26 14.44 -5.19
N VAL A 293 -7.42 15.40 -5.61
CA VAL A 293 -7.28 15.78 -7.03
C VAL A 293 -6.73 14.61 -7.86
N ASN A 294 -5.73 13.90 -7.36
CA ASN A 294 -5.18 12.72 -8.03
C ASN A 294 -6.21 11.59 -8.15
N ALA A 295 -7.04 11.39 -7.14
CA ALA A 295 -8.11 10.41 -7.16
C ALA A 295 -9.17 10.75 -8.24
N LEU A 296 -9.61 11.98 -8.32
CA LEU A 296 -10.55 12.47 -9.36
C LEU A 296 -9.95 12.31 -10.76
N LYS A 297 -8.70 12.74 -10.93
CA LYS A 297 -7.95 12.58 -12.20
C LYS A 297 -7.86 11.11 -12.59
N GLY A 298 -7.48 10.22 -11.64
CA GLY A 298 -7.35 8.79 -11.91
C GLY A 298 -8.65 8.16 -12.41
N ILE A 299 -9.80 8.49 -11.80
CA ILE A 299 -11.10 7.99 -12.25
C ILE A 299 -11.42 8.51 -13.65
N SER A 300 -11.24 9.83 -13.91
CA SER A 300 -11.49 10.44 -15.21
C SER A 300 -10.64 9.80 -16.31
N ASP A 301 -9.35 9.60 -16.06
CA ASP A 301 -8.43 8.95 -17.00
C ASP A 301 -8.90 7.53 -17.37
N GLN A 302 -9.36 6.75 -16.39
CA GLN A 302 -9.83 5.38 -16.64
C GLN A 302 -11.16 5.35 -17.41
N LEU A 303 -12.06 6.29 -17.19
CA LEU A 303 -13.30 6.42 -17.97
C LEU A 303 -13.01 6.75 -19.45
N ILE A 304 -12.08 7.69 -19.70
CA ILE A 304 -11.64 8.05 -21.06
C ILE A 304 -10.99 6.84 -21.75
N ARG A 305 -10.06 6.14 -21.04
CA ARG A 305 -9.42 4.92 -21.56
C ARG A 305 -10.42 3.85 -21.94
N ARG A 306 -11.41 3.59 -21.07
CA ARG A 306 -12.45 2.60 -21.31
C ARG A 306 -13.26 2.92 -22.56
N GLU A 307 -13.69 4.17 -22.72
CA GLU A 307 -14.43 4.59 -23.92
C GLU A 307 -13.60 4.40 -25.19
N SER A 308 -12.33 4.80 -25.16
CA SER A 308 -11.39 4.63 -26.25
C SER A 308 -11.18 3.15 -26.58
N MET A 309 -10.96 2.29 -25.58
CA MET A 309 -10.74 0.84 -25.80
C MET A 309 -11.98 0.17 -26.38
N ASN A 310 -13.19 0.58 -26.01
CA ASN A 310 -14.42 0.03 -26.60
C ASN A 310 -14.53 0.37 -28.09
N LYS A 311 -14.17 1.60 -28.49
CA LYS A 311 -14.15 2.00 -29.91
C LYS A 311 -13.07 1.22 -30.69
N GLN A 312 -11.86 1.11 -30.12
CA GLN A 312 -10.74 0.36 -30.72
C GLN A 312 -11.08 -1.11 -30.91
N GLN A 313 -11.82 -1.73 -29.97
CA GLN A 313 -12.26 -3.12 -30.11
C GLN A 313 -13.15 -3.31 -31.33
N GLY A 314 -14.09 -2.38 -31.60
CA GLY A 314 -14.91 -2.43 -32.80
C GLY A 314 -14.06 -2.43 -34.08
N PHE A 315 -13.15 -1.47 -34.20
CA PHE A 315 -12.24 -1.36 -35.34
C PHE A 315 -11.30 -2.57 -35.50
N ALA A 316 -10.78 -3.10 -34.39
CA ALA A 316 -9.92 -4.29 -34.43
C ALA A 316 -10.70 -5.52 -34.95
N ALA A 317 -11.93 -5.73 -34.48
CA ALA A 317 -12.78 -6.81 -34.94
C ALA A 317 -13.12 -6.69 -36.44
N GLU A 318 -13.44 -5.48 -36.93
CA GLU A 318 -13.66 -5.23 -38.36
C GLU A 318 -12.40 -5.50 -39.20
N SER A 319 -11.24 -5.11 -38.69
CA SER A 319 -9.94 -5.32 -39.33
C SER A 319 -9.62 -6.81 -39.46
N VAL A 320 -9.86 -7.60 -38.39
CA VAL A 320 -9.70 -9.07 -38.44
C VAL A 320 -10.63 -9.68 -39.42
N ALA A 321 -11.91 -9.31 -39.44
CA ALA A 321 -12.90 -9.85 -40.38
C ALA A 321 -12.51 -9.54 -41.84
N SER A 322 -12.03 -8.34 -42.13
CA SER A 322 -11.56 -7.94 -43.46
C SER A 322 -10.30 -8.70 -43.91
N ALA A 323 -9.32 -8.83 -42.99
CA ALA A 323 -8.08 -9.57 -43.25
C ALA A 323 -8.33 -11.06 -43.45
N GLN A 324 -9.27 -11.68 -42.68
CA GLN A 324 -9.68 -13.06 -42.83
C GLN A 324 -10.28 -13.28 -44.23
N LYS A 325 -11.20 -12.43 -44.66
CA LYS A 325 -11.80 -12.51 -46.01
C LYS A 325 -10.74 -12.40 -47.11
N THR A 326 -9.76 -11.52 -46.95
CA THR A 326 -8.65 -11.35 -47.91
C THR A 326 -7.82 -12.64 -47.99
N TYR A 327 -7.47 -13.22 -46.85
CA TYR A 327 -6.73 -14.47 -46.77
C TYR A 327 -7.49 -15.63 -47.43
N ASP A 328 -8.79 -15.79 -47.17
CA ASP A 328 -9.62 -16.83 -47.73
C ASP A 328 -9.68 -16.73 -49.27
N ILE A 329 -9.86 -15.52 -49.79
CA ILE A 329 -9.85 -15.25 -51.24
C ILE A 329 -8.49 -15.60 -51.85
N ALA A 330 -7.38 -15.14 -51.23
CA ALA A 330 -6.03 -15.45 -51.73
C ALA A 330 -5.73 -16.94 -51.74
N MET A 331 -6.16 -17.67 -50.67
CA MET A 331 -5.99 -19.12 -50.57
C MET A 331 -6.76 -19.88 -51.65
N ILE A 332 -8.02 -19.52 -51.89
CA ILE A 332 -8.85 -20.14 -52.98
C ILE A 332 -8.23 -19.85 -54.33
N ALA A 333 -7.79 -18.64 -54.60
CA ALA A 333 -7.13 -18.28 -55.87
C ALA A 333 -5.82 -19.05 -56.08
N TYR A 334 -5.00 -19.21 -55.04
CA TYR A 334 -3.77 -20.01 -55.10
C TYR A 334 -4.06 -21.49 -55.36
N GLN A 335 -5.03 -22.09 -54.68
CA GLN A 335 -5.44 -23.49 -54.89
C GLN A 335 -5.90 -23.75 -56.33
N ARG A 336 -6.55 -22.75 -56.96
CA ARG A 336 -7.00 -22.82 -58.36
C ARG A 336 -5.92 -22.45 -59.39
N GLY A 337 -4.72 -22.07 -58.93
CA GLY A 337 -3.62 -21.67 -59.83
C GLY A 337 -3.78 -20.26 -60.45
N LEU A 338 -4.66 -19.43 -59.88
CA LEU A 338 -4.95 -18.08 -60.38
C LEU A 338 -4.02 -17.01 -59.82
N THR A 339 -3.23 -17.33 -58.79
CA THR A 339 -2.26 -16.43 -58.15
C THR A 339 -1.08 -17.24 -57.62
N ASP A 340 0.03 -16.53 -57.27
CA ASP A 340 1.21 -17.10 -56.69
C ASP A 340 1.09 -17.16 -55.13
N TYR A 341 2.02 -17.89 -54.50
CA TYR A 341 2.05 -18.04 -53.04
C TYR A 341 2.32 -16.73 -52.29
N LEU A 342 3.04 -15.80 -52.92
CA LEU A 342 3.40 -14.52 -52.29
C LEU A 342 2.17 -13.72 -51.85
N ASN A 343 1.09 -13.76 -52.65
CA ASN A 343 -0.17 -13.11 -52.29
C ASN A 343 -0.86 -13.77 -51.07
N VAL A 344 -0.77 -15.12 -50.96
CA VAL A 344 -1.26 -15.81 -49.76
C VAL A 344 -0.45 -15.47 -48.54
N LEU A 345 0.89 -15.45 -48.65
CA LEU A 345 1.80 -15.09 -47.56
C LEU A 345 1.56 -13.66 -47.05
N ASN A 346 1.38 -12.70 -47.94
CA ASN A 346 1.06 -11.32 -47.58
C ASN A 346 -0.29 -11.22 -46.85
N ALA A 347 -1.32 -11.89 -47.36
CA ALA A 347 -2.64 -11.90 -46.72
C ALA A 347 -2.61 -12.60 -45.34
N GLN A 348 -1.86 -13.71 -45.21
CA GLN A 348 -1.66 -14.40 -43.94
C GLN A 348 -0.93 -13.55 -42.92
N THR A 349 0.12 -12.89 -43.33
CA THR A 349 0.90 -11.97 -42.45
C THR A 349 0.02 -10.83 -41.93
N LEU A 350 -0.82 -10.26 -42.79
CA LEU A 350 -1.77 -9.23 -42.41
C LEU A 350 -2.80 -9.75 -41.40
N LEU A 351 -3.41 -10.90 -41.69
CA LEU A 351 -4.39 -11.55 -40.82
C LEU A 351 -3.79 -11.82 -39.43
N PHE A 352 -2.62 -12.45 -39.38
CA PHE A 352 -1.89 -12.74 -38.17
C PHE A 352 -1.66 -11.47 -37.32
N ARG A 353 -1.22 -10.41 -37.95
CA ARG A 353 -1.00 -9.11 -37.28
C ARG A 353 -2.30 -8.52 -36.72
N GLN A 354 -3.40 -8.56 -37.48
CA GLN A 354 -4.68 -8.04 -36.99
C GLN A 354 -5.24 -8.86 -35.84
N GLN A 355 -5.10 -10.19 -35.85
CA GLN A 355 -5.50 -11.06 -34.77
C GLN A 355 -4.72 -10.75 -33.48
N GLN A 356 -3.42 -10.53 -33.56
CA GLN A 356 -2.62 -10.13 -32.39
C GLN A 356 -3.05 -8.76 -31.84
N VAL A 357 -3.30 -7.77 -32.71
CA VAL A 357 -3.80 -6.45 -32.32
C VAL A 357 -5.14 -6.57 -31.60
N GLU A 358 -6.05 -7.39 -32.10
CA GLU A 358 -7.36 -7.63 -31.48
C GLU A 358 -7.20 -8.18 -30.05
N GLN A 359 -6.34 -9.19 -29.84
CA GLN A 359 -6.10 -9.75 -28.50
C GLN A 359 -5.47 -8.71 -27.56
N GLN A 360 -4.55 -7.89 -28.06
CA GLN A 360 -3.95 -6.81 -27.27
C GLN A 360 -4.98 -5.75 -26.84
N VAL A 361 -5.89 -5.34 -27.75
CA VAL A 361 -6.96 -4.39 -27.43
C VAL A 361 -7.94 -4.99 -26.42
N GLN A 362 -8.29 -6.26 -26.55
CA GLN A 362 -9.18 -6.97 -25.61
C GLN A 362 -8.54 -7.06 -24.22
N ALA A 363 -7.26 -7.40 -24.12
CA ALA A 363 -6.51 -7.42 -22.86
C ALA A 363 -6.39 -6.02 -22.23
N ALA A 364 -6.09 -4.99 -23.03
CA ALA A 364 -6.03 -3.60 -22.58
C ALA A 364 -7.39 -3.11 -22.04
N ARG A 365 -8.51 -3.51 -22.65
CA ARG A 365 -9.86 -3.20 -22.18
C ARG A 365 -10.15 -3.81 -20.80
N LEU A 366 -9.76 -5.08 -20.58
CA LEU A 366 -9.91 -5.75 -19.28
C LEU A 366 -9.03 -5.07 -18.23
N THR A 367 -7.80 -4.71 -18.59
CA THR A 367 -6.87 -4.00 -17.70
C THR A 367 -7.44 -2.63 -17.29
N ALA A 368 -7.94 -1.85 -18.26
CA ALA A 368 -8.56 -0.56 -17.98
C ALA A 368 -9.81 -0.70 -17.06
N HIS A 369 -10.54 -1.80 -17.17
CA HIS A 369 -11.67 -2.09 -16.27
C HIS A 369 -11.18 -2.39 -14.84
N ALA A 370 -10.16 -3.22 -14.67
CA ALA A 370 -9.57 -3.54 -13.37
C ALA A 370 -9.01 -2.27 -12.70
N ASP A 371 -8.32 -1.42 -13.49
CA ASP A 371 -7.79 -0.14 -13.02
C ASP A 371 -8.91 0.84 -12.60
N LEU A 372 -10.04 0.86 -13.31
CA LEU A 372 -11.18 1.66 -12.92
C LEU A 372 -11.79 1.18 -11.59
N VAL A 373 -11.93 -0.13 -11.40
CA VAL A 373 -12.40 -0.71 -10.12
C VAL A 373 -11.46 -0.30 -8.99
N THR A 374 -10.16 -0.36 -9.20
CA THR A 374 -9.15 0.07 -8.23
C THR A 374 -9.22 1.57 -7.97
N ALA A 375 -9.37 2.39 -9.02
CA ALA A 375 -9.51 3.84 -8.90
C ALA A 375 -10.77 4.26 -8.14
N LEU A 376 -11.80 3.43 -8.12
CA LEU A 376 -13.03 3.60 -7.32
C LEU A 376 -12.89 3.07 -5.88
N GLY A 377 -11.70 2.62 -5.47
CA GLY A 377 -11.45 2.10 -4.12
C GLY A 377 -11.85 0.63 -3.93
N GLY A 378 -12.04 -0.15 -5.02
CA GLY A 378 -12.42 -1.57 -4.95
C GLY A 378 -13.90 -1.80 -4.60
N GLY A 379 -14.70 -0.75 -4.44
CA GLY A 379 -16.05 -0.78 -3.86
C GLY A 379 -17.18 -1.35 -4.73
N LEU A 380 -16.90 -1.87 -5.92
CA LEU A 380 -17.95 -2.47 -6.76
C LEU A 380 -18.36 -3.90 -6.33
N GLY A 381 -17.81 -4.43 -5.24
CA GLY A 381 -18.11 -5.79 -4.78
C GLY A 381 -17.76 -6.13 -3.34
N ALA A 382 -17.24 -5.19 -2.55
CA ALA A 382 -16.87 -5.45 -1.16
C ALA A 382 -17.93 -4.91 -0.20
N GLY A 383 -18.48 -5.78 0.64
CA GLY A 383 -19.35 -5.40 1.75
C GLY A 383 -18.66 -4.44 2.72
N ASN A 384 -19.47 -3.68 3.40
CA ASN A 384 -19.24 -2.51 4.25
C ASN A 384 -18.37 -2.75 5.50
N ASP A 385 -17.11 -3.16 5.39
CA ASP A 385 -16.21 -3.33 6.53
C ASP A 385 -15.08 -2.28 6.62
N VAL A 386 -15.35 -1.05 6.16
CA VAL A 386 -14.50 0.09 6.53
C VAL A 386 -15.04 0.66 7.84
N PRO A 387 -14.25 0.77 8.92
CA PRO A 387 -14.67 1.48 10.12
C PRO A 387 -15.10 2.89 9.72
N GLN A 388 -16.40 3.16 9.78
CA GLN A 388 -16.89 4.52 9.65
C GLN A 388 -16.36 5.28 10.86
N ALA A 389 -15.71 6.43 10.63
CA ALA A 389 -15.42 7.36 11.69
C ALA A 389 -16.74 7.62 12.43
N THR A 390 -16.84 7.07 13.64
CA THR A 390 -17.98 7.30 14.51
C THR A 390 -18.14 8.80 14.68
N LYS A 391 -19.27 9.32 14.21
CA LYS A 391 -19.69 10.68 14.49
C LYS A 391 -19.76 10.88 15.99
N THR A 392 -19.26 12.03 16.41
CA THR A 392 -19.48 12.68 17.70
C THR A 392 -18.59 12.22 18.86
N VAL A 393 -17.45 12.90 18.98
CA VAL A 393 -17.00 13.31 20.31
C VAL A 393 -17.95 14.42 20.75
N PRO A 394 -18.70 14.30 21.86
CA PRO A 394 -19.38 15.44 22.45
C PRO A 394 -18.26 16.40 22.92
N SER A 395 -18.24 17.63 22.41
CA SER A 395 -17.43 18.69 22.96
C SER A 395 -17.83 18.87 24.42
N LYS A 396 -17.05 18.28 25.33
CA LYS A 396 -17.05 18.75 26.72
C LYS A 396 -16.37 20.10 26.72
N THR A 397 -17.16 21.15 26.49
CA THR A 397 -16.79 22.51 26.86
C THR A 397 -16.44 22.47 28.36
N PRO A 398 -15.24 22.82 28.80
CA PRO A 398 -14.97 22.96 30.21
C PRO A 398 -15.84 24.07 30.76
N ALA A 399 -16.71 23.74 31.71
CA ALA A 399 -17.57 24.70 32.42
C ALA A 399 -16.76 25.54 33.42
N ALA A 400 -15.69 26.18 32.97
CA ALA A 400 -14.78 26.96 33.82
C ALA A 400 -14.38 28.32 33.23
N LEU A 401 -15.19 28.91 32.34
CA LEU A 401 -14.93 30.27 31.81
C LEU A 401 -16.19 31.17 31.88
N ALA A 402 -16.96 31.05 32.97
CA ALA A 402 -18.08 31.95 33.24
C ALA A 402 -17.93 32.63 34.60
N VAL A 403 -16.76 33.10 34.95
CA VAL A 403 -16.58 34.08 36.05
C VAL A 403 -15.37 34.93 35.70
N PHE A 404 -15.57 36.00 34.95
CA PHE A 404 -14.80 37.23 34.93
C PHE A 404 -15.32 38.13 33.81
N ASP A 405 -16.56 38.62 33.99
CA ASP A 405 -17.02 39.88 33.43
C ASP A 405 -17.59 40.71 34.59
N HIS A 406 -16.73 41.55 35.17
CA HIS A 406 -17.09 42.83 35.83
C HIS A 406 -15.83 43.67 35.97
#